data_1f991cf13742c12ac8e6d6ad041e7929
#
_entry.id   1f991cf13742c12ac8e6d6ad041e7929
#
_cell.length_a   1.000
_cell.length_b   1.000
_cell.length_c   1.000
_cell.angle_alpha   90.00
_cell.angle_beta   90.00
_cell.angle_gamma   90.00
#
_symmetry.space_group_name_H-M   'P 1'
#
loop_
_entity.id
_entity.type
_entity.pdbx_description
1 polymer ?
#
loop_
_entity_poly.entity_id
_entity_poly.type
_entity_poly.pdbx_seq_one_letter_code
_entity_poly.pdbx_strand_id
1 'polypeptide(L)' 'MFKYEFIDVVPEGSLKAGKTDTFERCKEIINEKAGEGWELVQIIPVTNEKWSAYSFIKYTIIFKVNL' A
#
# COMPACT_ATOMS: atom_id res chain seq x y z
N MET A 1 -18.34 -5.97 15.31
CA MET A 1 -16.99 -5.55 15.70
C MET A 1 -16.06 -5.65 14.52
N PHE A 2 -15.04 -4.82 14.43
CA PHE A 2 -14.11 -4.88 13.34
C PHE A 2 -12.71 -4.51 13.81
N LYS A 3 -11.74 -4.76 12.96
CA LYS A 3 -10.37 -4.39 13.24
C LYS A 3 -9.78 -3.78 11.98
N TYR A 4 -8.58 -3.21 12.09
CA TYR A 4 -7.89 -2.66 10.93
C TYR A 4 -6.69 -3.53 10.62
N GLU A 5 -6.45 -3.75 9.33
CA GLU A 5 -5.29 -4.50 8.88
C GLU A 5 -4.43 -3.57 8.02
N PHE A 6 -3.12 -3.68 8.19
CA PHE A 6 -2.19 -2.83 7.46
C PHE A 6 -1.32 -3.71 6.57
N ILE A 7 -1.30 -3.43 5.29
CA ILE A 7 -0.49 -4.21 4.35
C ILE A 7 0.51 -3.27 3.68
N ASP A 8 1.78 -3.59 3.81
CA ASP A 8 2.83 -2.80 3.20
C ASP A 8 3.14 -3.35 1.83
N VAL A 9 3.26 -2.48 0.84
CA VAL A 9 3.62 -2.87 -0.51
C VAL A 9 4.90 -2.15 -0.87
N VAL A 10 5.98 -2.91 -0.98
CA VAL A 10 7.29 -2.36 -1.21
C VAL A 10 7.67 -2.55 -2.68
N PRO A 11 8.27 -1.55 -3.30
CA PRO A 11 8.69 -1.70 -4.67
C PRO A 11 9.68 -2.85 -4.81
N GLU A 12 9.44 -3.67 -5.83
CA GLU A 12 10.28 -4.77 -5.96
C GLU A 12 11.35 -4.52 -6.89
N GLY A 13 12.46 -4.94 -6.57
CA GLY A 13 13.58 -4.98 -7.36
C GLY A 13 13.95 -3.84 -8.02
N SER A 14 13.84 -3.71 -9.03
CA SER A 14 14.53 -2.88 -9.57
C SER A 14 14.01 -1.73 -9.69
N LEU A 15 14.32 -1.07 -9.74
CA LEU A 15 14.35 0.10 -9.84
C LEU A 15 13.89 0.66 -11.02
N LYS A 16 12.88 0.35 -11.55
CA LYS A 16 12.39 0.99 -12.61
C LYS A 16 11.78 2.19 -12.12
N ALA A 17 12.56 3.08 -11.76
CA ALA A 17 12.12 4.31 -11.19
C ALA A 17 11.11 4.95 -12.09
N GLY A 18 10.17 5.58 -11.54
CA GLY A 18 9.18 6.27 -12.32
C GLY A 18 8.03 5.42 -12.80
N LYS A 19 8.10 4.15 -12.53
CA LYS A 19 7.03 3.33 -12.96
C LYS A 19 5.95 3.27 -11.92
N THR A 20 4.77 2.95 -12.32
CA THR A 20 3.67 2.88 -11.40
C THR A 20 3.37 1.46 -10.99
N ASP A 21 4.31 0.56 -11.19
CA ASP A 21 4.09 -0.86 -10.91
C ASP A 21 3.69 -1.12 -9.46
N THR A 22 4.29 -0.41 -8.54
CA THR A 22 3.98 -0.61 -7.12
C THR A 22 2.54 -0.22 -6.84
N PHE A 23 2.09 0.89 -7.41
CA PHE A 23 0.73 1.32 -7.20
C PHE A 23 -0.26 0.37 -7.87
N GLU A 24 0.11 -0.17 -9.03
CA GLU A 24 -0.75 -1.15 -9.69
C GLU A 24 -0.87 -2.40 -8.83
N ARG A 25 0.22 -2.77 -8.15
CA ARG A 25 0.17 -3.91 -7.25
C ARG A 25 -0.78 -3.62 -6.08
N CYS A 26 -0.81 -2.37 -5.61
CA CYS A 26 -1.75 -1.99 -4.55
C CYS A 26 -3.18 -2.20 -5.00
N LYS A 27 -3.47 -1.86 -6.25
CA LYS A 27 -4.83 -2.03 -6.77
C LYS A 27 -5.21 -3.51 -6.81
N GLU A 28 -4.28 -4.36 -7.16
CA GLU A 28 -4.54 -5.80 -7.19
C GLU A 28 -4.86 -6.29 -5.78
N ILE A 29 -4.10 -5.86 -4.81
CA ILE A 29 -4.30 -6.28 -3.44
C ILE A 29 -5.66 -5.77 -2.93
N ILE A 30 -6.00 -4.54 -3.25
CA ILE A 30 -7.28 -3.99 -2.84
C ILE A 30 -8.43 -4.82 -3.40
N ASN A 31 -8.33 -5.20 -4.66
CA ASN A 31 -9.40 -5.99 -5.27
C ASN A 31 -9.47 -7.39 -4.67
N GLU A 32 -8.31 -7.97 -4.39
CA GLU A 32 -8.26 -9.27 -3.76
C GLU A 32 -8.91 -9.24 -2.40
N LYS A 33 -8.56 -8.26 -1.61
CA LYS A 33 -9.10 -8.17 -0.25
C LYS A 33 -10.56 -7.78 -0.23
N ALA A 34 -10.99 -7.01 -1.21
CA ALA A 34 -12.41 -6.68 -1.31
C ALA A 34 -13.21 -7.97 -1.54
N GLY A 35 -12.65 -8.89 -2.30
CA GLY A 35 -13.30 -10.18 -2.52
C GLY A 35 -13.41 -10.99 -1.24
N GLU A 36 -12.58 -10.69 -0.25
CA GLU A 36 -12.65 -11.37 1.03
C GLU A 36 -13.50 -10.59 2.04
N GLY A 37 -14.11 -9.52 1.61
CA GLY A 37 -14.96 -8.74 2.50
C GLY A 37 -14.25 -7.63 3.25
N TRP A 38 -12.99 -7.37 2.91
CA TRP A 38 -12.27 -6.28 3.57
C TRP A 38 -12.62 -4.97 2.88
N GLU A 39 -12.68 -3.93 3.66
CA GLU A 39 -13.06 -2.63 3.14
C GLU A 39 -11.87 -1.70 3.14
N LEU A 40 -11.55 -1.09 2.02
CA LEU A 40 -10.43 -0.18 1.94
C LEU A 40 -10.72 1.09 2.71
N VAL A 41 -9.80 1.49 3.56
CA VAL A 41 -9.90 2.74 4.27
C VAL A 41 -9.02 3.79 3.61
N GLN A 42 -7.77 3.45 3.35
CA GLN A 42 -6.84 4.44 2.83
C GLN A 42 -5.56 3.80 2.35
N ILE A 43 -4.88 4.44 1.41
CA ILE A 43 -3.54 4.06 0.98
C ILE A 43 -2.65 5.23 1.35
N ILE A 44 -1.55 4.94 2.03
CA ILE A 44 -0.64 5.98 2.44
C ILE A 44 0.72 5.75 1.83
N PRO A 45 1.26 6.70 1.07
CA PRO A 45 2.62 6.57 0.59
C PRO A 45 3.56 6.94 1.74
N VAL A 46 4.52 6.10 2.02
CA VAL A 46 5.47 6.34 3.08
C VAL A 46 6.77 6.78 2.45
N THR A 47 7.26 7.93 2.84
CA THR A 47 8.48 8.46 2.26
C THR A 47 9.50 8.71 3.35
N ASN A 48 10.75 8.81 2.93
CA ASN A 48 11.81 9.07 3.86
C ASN A 48 12.16 10.55 3.79
N GLU A 49 11.99 11.25 4.85
CA GLU A 49 12.27 12.66 4.85
C GLU A 49 13.55 13.00 5.57
N LYS A 50 14.38 12.02 5.85
CA LYS A 50 15.55 12.27 6.58
C LYS A 50 16.52 13.12 5.87
N TRP A 51 16.56 13.12 4.58
CA TRP A 51 17.50 13.89 3.87
C TRP A 51 16.70 14.91 3.09
N SER A 52 17.29 15.84 2.52
CA SER A 52 16.56 16.88 1.85
C SER A 52 15.75 16.36 0.67
N ALA A 53 15.94 15.17 0.25
CA ALA A 53 15.18 14.65 -0.87
C ALA A 53 14.18 13.67 -0.36
N TYR A 54 12.96 13.70 -0.87
CA TYR A 54 12.01 12.72 -0.50
C TYR A 54 12.23 11.47 -1.31
N SER A 55 12.28 10.34 -0.66
CA SER A 55 12.41 9.08 -1.34
C SER A 55 11.23 8.26 -0.99
N PHE A 56 10.52 7.77 -1.98
CA PHE A 56 9.39 6.88 -1.74
C PHE A 56 9.92 5.55 -1.22
N ILE A 57 9.35 5.05 -0.16
CA ILE A 57 9.74 3.79 0.41
C ILE A 57 8.73 2.71 0.14
N LYS A 58 7.48 2.95 0.41
CA LYS A 58 6.45 1.93 0.26
C LYS A 58 5.08 2.55 0.33
N TYR A 59 4.06 1.77 0.00
CA TYR A 59 2.70 2.16 0.27
C TYR A 59 2.22 1.30 1.44
N THR A 60 1.41 1.87 2.30
CA THR A 60 0.72 1.11 3.33
C THR A 60 -0.77 1.20 3.05
N ILE A 61 -1.42 0.07 2.88
CA ILE A 61 -2.85 0.03 2.61
C ILE A 61 -3.54 -0.34 3.90
N ILE A 62 -4.53 0.45 4.29
CA ILE A 62 -5.27 0.22 5.51
C ILE A 62 -6.65 -0.31 5.17
N PHE A 63 -7.00 -1.45 5.74
CA PHE A 63 -8.31 -2.06 5.53
C PHE A 63 -9.06 -2.19 6.84
N LYS A 64 -10.37 -2.16 6.74
CA LYS A 64 -11.24 -2.41 7.86
C LYS A 64 -11.84 -3.80 7.63
N VAL A 65 -11.74 -4.64 8.63
CA VAL A 65 -12.16 -6.03 8.51
C VAL A 65 -13.16 -6.34 9.60
N ASN A 66 -14.30 -6.89 9.21
CA ASN A 66 -15.29 -7.28 10.21
C ASN A 66 -14.89 -8.59 10.86
N LEU A 67 -15.07 -8.66 12.13
CA LEU A 67 -14.74 -9.88 12.87
C LEU A 67 -15.94 -10.78 13.05
#